data_ecb3ea9ab206992fa3e484c698ccbd23
#
_entry.id   ecb3ea9ab206992fa3e484c698ccbd23
#
_cell.length_a   1.000
_cell.length_b   1.000
_cell.length_c   1.000
_cell.angle_alpha   90.00
_cell.angle_beta   90.00
_cell.angle_gamma   90.00
#
_symmetry.space_group_name_H-M   'P 1'
#
loop_
_entity.id
_entity.type
_entity.pdbx_description
1 polymer ?
#
loop_
_entity_poly.entity_id
_entity_poly.type
_entity_poly.pdbx_seq_one_letter_code
_entity_poly.pdbx_strand_id
1 'polypeptide(L)'
;HIRREKASSSICSNQALCALRASMFMTAYGKEGLKTVANVSVSNAHYLADELKKIGLTVKNNGEFFHEFVTDGKGKTDAILSNLEKNGILGGLKICDDAILWCATDVLCKCDLDKAVKIIKEVL
;
A
#
# COMPACT_ATOMS: atom_id res chain seq x y z
N HIS A 1 33.51 15.47 9.00
CA HIS A 1 34.17 14.20 9.35
C HIS A 1 33.88 13.07 8.35
N ILE A 2 32.90 13.27 7.48
CA ILE A 2 32.58 12.30 6.44
C ILE A 2 32.97 12.90 5.10
N ARG A 3 34.12 12.47 4.59
CA ARG A 3 34.59 12.80 3.26
C ARG A 3 34.51 11.52 2.41
N ARG A 4 33.62 11.50 1.43
CA ARG A 4 33.33 10.33 0.62
C ARG A 4 34.59 9.73 -0.02
N GLU A 5 35.52 10.59 -0.46
CA GLU A 5 36.76 10.17 -1.10
C GLU A 5 37.77 9.52 -0.14
N LYS A 6 37.61 9.73 1.17
CA LYS A 6 38.53 9.24 2.21
C LYS A 6 37.90 8.23 3.15
N ALA A 7 36.62 7.91 2.95
CA ALA A 7 35.93 6.96 3.78
C ALA A 7 36.25 5.53 3.35
N SER A 8 36.75 4.72 4.26
CA SER A 8 36.92 3.28 4.05
C SER A 8 35.58 2.52 4.04
N SER A 9 34.52 3.14 4.57
CA SER A 9 33.15 2.66 4.57
C SER A 9 32.21 3.81 4.25
N SER A 10 31.22 3.55 3.38
CA SER A 10 30.18 4.51 3.05
C SER A 10 29.04 4.56 4.08
N ILE A 11 29.09 3.74 5.12
CA ILE A 11 28.08 3.72 6.18
C ILE A 11 28.36 4.87 7.14
N CYS A 12 27.58 5.93 7.01
CA CYS A 12 27.63 7.08 7.90
C CYS A 12 26.33 7.30 8.69
N SER A 13 25.24 6.59 8.30
CA SER A 13 23.95 6.62 8.98
C SER A 13 23.82 5.43 9.90
N ASN A 14 23.37 5.68 11.12
CA ASN A 14 23.14 4.63 12.09
C ASN A 14 21.63 4.33 12.16
N GLN A 15 21.27 3.06 12.09
CA GLN A 15 19.88 2.58 12.14
C GLN A 15 19.36 2.46 13.59
N ALA A 16 20.13 2.86 14.59
CA ALA A 16 19.77 2.70 16.01
C ALA A 16 18.42 3.33 16.36
N LEU A 17 18.09 4.51 15.82
CA LEU A 17 16.79 5.13 16.05
C LEU A 17 15.65 4.30 15.46
N CYS A 18 15.81 3.77 14.25
CA CYS A 18 14.81 2.90 13.64
C CYS A 18 14.66 1.57 14.39
N ALA A 19 15.78 1.00 14.85
CA ALA A 19 15.77 -0.21 15.66
C ALA A 19 15.07 0.03 17.02
N LEU A 20 15.31 1.16 17.66
CA LEU A 20 14.63 1.56 18.89
C LEU A 20 13.12 1.69 18.68
N ARG A 21 12.69 2.39 17.61
CA ARG A 21 11.26 2.55 17.26
C ARG A 21 10.61 1.19 17.00
N ALA A 22 11.26 0.30 16.26
CA ALA A 22 10.77 -1.05 16.00
C ALA A 22 10.64 -1.85 17.29
N SER A 23 11.61 -1.78 18.19
CA SER A 23 11.58 -2.43 19.50
C SER A 23 10.42 -1.92 20.37
N MET A 24 10.22 -0.60 20.41
CA MET A 24 9.09 0.00 21.13
C MET A 24 7.75 -0.42 20.54
N PHE A 25 7.62 -0.44 19.23
CA PHE A 25 6.41 -0.88 18.53
C PHE A 25 6.09 -2.35 18.85
N MET A 26 7.07 -3.25 18.70
CA MET A 26 6.90 -4.66 19.00
C MET A 26 6.55 -4.91 20.47
N THR A 27 7.14 -4.15 21.38
CA THR A 27 6.85 -4.28 22.82
C THR A 27 5.44 -3.79 23.14
N ALA A 28 5.00 -2.67 22.55
CA ALA A 28 3.67 -2.11 22.78
C ALA A 28 2.55 -3.00 22.23
N TYR A 29 2.74 -3.57 21.04
CA TYR A 29 1.74 -4.41 20.39
C TYR A 29 1.77 -5.86 20.89
N GLY A 30 2.94 -6.37 21.25
CA GLY A 30 3.15 -7.75 21.64
C GLY A 30 2.82 -8.74 20.52
N LYS A 31 2.85 -10.03 20.83
CA LYS A 31 2.62 -11.11 19.86
C LYS A 31 1.23 -11.03 19.21
N GLU A 32 0.20 -10.84 20.02
CA GLU A 32 -1.17 -10.85 19.50
C GLU A 32 -1.51 -9.57 18.74
N GLY A 33 -0.99 -8.42 19.16
CA GLY A 33 -1.13 -7.17 18.42
C GLY A 33 -0.48 -7.22 17.04
N LEU A 34 0.72 -7.80 16.92
CA LEU A 34 1.39 -7.99 15.61
C LEU A 34 0.60 -8.90 14.69
N LYS A 35 0.03 -9.98 15.20
CA LYS A 35 -0.88 -10.85 14.42
C LYS A 35 -2.12 -10.10 13.94
N THR A 36 -2.70 -9.28 14.83
CA THR A 36 -3.89 -8.48 14.49
C THR A 36 -3.58 -7.51 13.37
N VAL A 37 -2.48 -6.76 13.45
CA VAL A 37 -2.02 -5.85 12.39
C VAL A 37 -1.87 -6.60 11.06
N ALA A 38 -1.22 -7.76 11.06
CA ALA A 38 -1.05 -8.56 9.87
C ALA A 38 -2.38 -9.03 9.28
N ASN A 39 -3.26 -9.59 10.11
CA ASN A 39 -4.56 -10.11 9.68
C ASN A 39 -5.47 -9.00 9.13
N VAL A 40 -5.49 -7.83 9.77
CA VAL A 40 -6.28 -6.68 9.30
C VAL A 40 -5.74 -6.19 7.97
N SER A 41 -4.41 -6.11 7.80
CA SER A 41 -3.80 -5.72 6.53
C SER A 41 -4.18 -6.67 5.39
N VAL A 42 -4.08 -7.99 5.61
CA VAL A 42 -4.53 -9.00 4.64
C VAL A 42 -6.01 -8.83 4.31
N SER A 43 -6.85 -8.71 5.35
CA SER A 43 -8.30 -8.57 5.17
C SER A 43 -8.66 -7.32 4.36
N ASN A 44 -8.04 -6.18 4.66
CA ASN A 44 -8.28 -4.92 3.94
C ASN A 44 -7.84 -5.01 2.47
N ALA A 45 -6.67 -5.59 2.19
CA ALA A 45 -6.18 -5.72 0.83
C ALA A 45 -7.05 -6.66 -0.02
N HIS A 46 -7.44 -7.81 0.53
CA HIS A 46 -8.33 -8.74 -0.14
C HIS A 46 -9.74 -8.16 -0.35
N TYR A 47 -10.26 -7.45 0.66
CA TYR A 47 -11.52 -6.74 0.52
C TYR A 47 -11.47 -5.71 -0.62
N LEU A 48 -10.42 -4.86 -0.65
CA LEU A 48 -10.25 -3.89 -1.72
C LEU A 48 -10.16 -4.56 -3.10
N ALA A 49 -9.38 -5.63 -3.21
CA ALA A 49 -9.23 -6.39 -4.45
C ALA A 49 -10.57 -6.93 -4.95
N ASP A 50 -11.40 -7.45 -4.05
CA ASP A 50 -12.71 -8.00 -4.42
C ASP A 50 -13.70 -6.89 -4.82
N GLU A 51 -13.69 -5.75 -4.12
CA GLU A 51 -14.52 -4.61 -4.52
C GLU A 51 -14.09 -4.02 -5.87
N LEU A 52 -12.78 -3.94 -6.15
CA LEU A 52 -12.27 -3.50 -7.44
C LEU A 52 -12.66 -4.47 -8.58
N LYS A 53 -12.66 -5.78 -8.34
CA LYS A 53 -13.18 -6.76 -9.30
C LYS A 53 -14.67 -6.54 -9.61
N LYS A 54 -15.48 -6.25 -8.59
CA LYS A 54 -16.93 -6.00 -8.78
C LYS A 54 -17.22 -4.80 -9.67
N ILE A 55 -16.36 -3.80 -9.68
CA ILE A 55 -16.48 -2.63 -10.56
C ILE A 55 -15.78 -2.82 -11.92
N GLY A 56 -15.24 -3.99 -12.20
CA GLY A 56 -14.74 -4.39 -13.52
C GLY A 56 -13.22 -4.35 -13.70
N LEU A 57 -12.44 -4.01 -12.70
CA LEU A 57 -10.98 -4.13 -12.76
C LEU A 57 -10.53 -5.59 -12.62
N THR A 58 -9.44 -5.95 -13.27
CA THR A 58 -8.89 -7.32 -13.22
C THR A 58 -7.65 -7.35 -12.33
N VAL A 59 -7.67 -8.18 -11.31
CA VAL A 59 -6.47 -8.44 -10.49
C VAL A 59 -5.49 -9.29 -11.29
N LYS A 60 -4.26 -8.80 -11.44
CA LYS A 60 -3.20 -9.44 -12.26
C LYS A 60 -2.33 -10.42 -11.48
N ASN A 61 -2.46 -10.50 -10.17
CA ASN A 61 -1.72 -11.47 -9.36
C ASN A 61 -2.20 -12.90 -9.64
N ASN A 62 -1.25 -13.81 -9.91
CA ASN A 62 -1.54 -15.21 -10.18
C ASN A 62 -1.47 -16.10 -8.92
N GLY A 63 -1.36 -15.54 -7.73
CA GLY A 63 -1.23 -16.24 -6.47
C GLY A 63 -1.72 -15.43 -5.30
N GLU A 64 -1.49 -15.97 -4.10
CA GLU A 64 -1.78 -15.26 -2.86
C GLU A 64 -0.92 -14.00 -2.73
N PHE A 65 -1.46 -12.98 -2.09
CA PHE A 65 -0.77 -11.74 -1.78
C PHE A 65 -1.07 -11.32 -0.34
N PHE A 66 -0.18 -10.56 0.26
CA PHE A 66 -0.32 -10.10 1.64
C PHE A 66 -1.15 -8.80 1.69
N HIS A 67 -0.56 -7.65 1.44
CA HIS A 67 -1.25 -6.36 1.50
C HIS A 67 -1.06 -5.52 0.23
N GLU A 68 -0.39 -6.07 -0.77
CA GLU A 68 -0.17 -5.44 -2.07
C GLU A 68 -0.65 -6.34 -3.21
N PHE A 69 -1.30 -5.74 -4.19
CA PHE A 69 -1.77 -6.44 -5.38
C PHE A 69 -1.85 -5.49 -6.56
N VAL A 70 -1.88 -6.05 -7.76
CA VAL A 70 -1.90 -5.29 -9.02
C VAL A 70 -3.24 -5.49 -9.72
N THR A 71 -3.82 -4.38 -10.22
CA THR A 71 -4.94 -4.47 -11.17
C THR A 71 -4.56 -3.87 -12.51
N ASP A 72 -5.34 -4.21 -13.56
CA ASP A 72 -5.37 -3.37 -14.75
C ASP A 72 -6.03 -2.02 -14.44
N GLY A 73 -5.85 -1.05 -15.32
CA GLY A 73 -6.51 0.27 -15.25
C GLY A 73 -7.58 0.45 -16.32
N LYS A 74 -7.85 -0.59 -17.14
CA LYS A 74 -8.77 -0.53 -18.31
C LYS A 74 -8.48 0.65 -19.25
N GLY A 75 -7.18 0.99 -19.42
CA GLY A 75 -6.75 2.15 -20.19
C GLY A 75 -7.04 3.50 -19.53
N LYS A 76 -7.50 3.52 -18.28
CA LYS A 76 -7.88 4.73 -17.53
C LYS A 76 -7.02 4.97 -16.29
N THR A 77 -5.84 4.34 -16.23
CA THR A 77 -4.93 4.40 -15.07
C THR A 77 -4.70 5.83 -14.56
N ASP A 78 -4.31 6.74 -15.45
CA ASP A 78 -4.02 8.13 -15.07
C ASP A 78 -5.30 8.87 -14.61
N ALA A 79 -6.43 8.62 -15.24
CA ALA A 79 -7.71 9.20 -14.84
C ALA A 79 -8.16 8.71 -13.46
N ILE A 80 -8.01 7.42 -13.17
CA ILE A 80 -8.31 6.81 -11.87
C ILE A 80 -7.45 7.46 -10.78
N LEU A 81 -6.13 7.50 -10.96
CA LEU A 81 -5.21 8.04 -9.97
C LEU A 81 -5.42 9.54 -9.75
N SER A 82 -5.62 10.31 -10.82
CA SER A 82 -5.91 11.75 -10.74
C SER A 82 -7.25 12.04 -10.04
N ASN A 83 -8.28 11.20 -10.24
CA ASN A 83 -9.56 11.40 -9.57
C ASN A 83 -9.47 11.07 -8.07
N LEU A 84 -8.72 10.04 -7.70
CA LEU A 84 -8.44 9.72 -6.29
C LEU A 84 -7.68 10.88 -5.62
N GLU A 85 -6.64 11.41 -6.25
CA GLU A 85 -5.85 12.53 -5.73
C GLU A 85 -6.69 13.80 -5.52
N LYS A 86 -7.57 14.15 -6.47
CA LYS A 86 -8.52 15.28 -6.35
C LYS A 86 -9.47 15.11 -5.16
N ASN A 87 -9.74 13.89 -4.77
CA ASN A 87 -10.58 13.57 -3.61
C ASN A 87 -9.79 13.34 -2.31
N GLY A 88 -8.50 13.70 -2.30
CA GLY A 88 -7.62 13.61 -1.14
C GLY A 88 -7.17 12.18 -0.80
N ILE A 89 -7.21 11.26 -1.77
CA ILE A 89 -6.75 9.89 -1.62
C ILE A 89 -5.49 9.71 -2.45
N LEU A 90 -4.37 9.42 -1.80
CA LEU A 90 -3.19 8.93 -2.48
C LEU A 90 -3.47 7.48 -2.91
N GLY A 91 -3.80 7.31 -4.19
CA GLY A 91 -4.16 6.01 -4.75
C GLY A 91 -2.98 5.06 -4.88
N GLY A 92 -3.13 4.05 -5.74
CA GLY A 92 -2.05 3.12 -6.02
C GLY A 92 -0.90 3.74 -6.82
N LEU A 93 0.15 2.96 -7.02
CA LEU A 93 1.30 3.33 -7.84
C LEU A 93 1.10 2.83 -9.28
N LYS A 94 1.19 3.72 -10.24
CA LYS A 94 1.26 3.34 -11.67
C LYS A 94 2.59 2.62 -11.93
N ILE A 95 2.54 1.34 -12.29
CA ILE A 95 3.73 0.53 -12.59
C ILE A 95 3.96 0.35 -14.09
N CYS A 96 2.93 0.49 -14.89
CA CYS A 96 2.99 0.61 -16.35
C CYS A 96 1.72 1.28 -16.86
N ASP A 97 1.59 1.45 -18.18
CA ASP A 97 0.48 2.23 -18.78
C ASP A 97 -0.91 1.72 -18.40
N ASP A 98 -1.06 0.44 -18.19
CA ASP A 98 -2.34 -0.17 -17.78
C ASP A 98 -2.16 -1.10 -16.56
N ALA A 99 -1.44 -0.65 -15.54
CA ALA A 99 -1.36 -1.40 -14.29
C ALA A 99 -1.14 -0.47 -13.09
N ILE A 100 -1.90 -0.74 -12.04
CA ILE A 100 -1.85 -0.02 -10.76
C ILE A 100 -1.52 -1.02 -9.66
N LEU A 101 -0.46 -0.74 -8.90
CA LEU A 101 -0.13 -1.44 -7.67
C LEU A 101 -0.89 -0.77 -6.52
N TRP A 102 -1.71 -1.54 -5.84
CA TRP A 102 -2.46 -1.13 -4.66
C TRP A 102 -1.81 -1.65 -3.39
N CYS A 103 -1.93 -0.88 -2.33
CA CYS A 103 -1.52 -1.28 -0.99
C CYS A 103 -2.60 -0.88 0.01
N ALA A 104 -3.06 -1.82 0.83
CA ALA A 104 -4.00 -1.55 1.91
C ALA A 104 -3.52 -2.23 3.19
N THR A 105 -3.41 -1.46 4.26
CA THR A 105 -2.87 -1.91 5.53
C THR A 105 -3.88 -1.73 6.68
N ASP A 106 -3.47 -2.05 7.89
CA ASP A 106 -4.26 -1.93 9.11
C ASP A 106 -4.70 -0.52 9.47
N VAL A 107 -4.05 0.51 8.91
CA VAL A 107 -4.39 1.92 9.18
C VAL A 107 -5.65 2.40 8.46
N LEU A 108 -6.17 1.62 7.50
CA LEU A 108 -7.36 1.96 6.74
C LEU A 108 -8.61 1.34 7.36
N CYS A 109 -9.69 2.10 7.43
CA CYS A 109 -10.99 1.55 7.76
C CYS A 109 -11.74 1.09 6.48
N LYS A 110 -12.74 0.25 6.65
CA LYS A 110 -13.61 -0.15 5.54
C LYS A 110 -14.23 1.04 4.80
N CYS A 111 -14.58 2.09 5.52
CA CYS A 111 -15.15 3.31 4.95
C CYS A 111 -14.18 4.03 4.00
N ASP A 112 -12.86 3.99 4.25
CA ASP A 112 -11.86 4.56 3.36
C ASP A 112 -11.77 3.78 2.06
N LEU A 113 -11.80 2.44 2.17
CA LEU A 113 -11.78 1.54 1.02
C LEU A 113 -13.04 1.69 0.15
N ASP A 114 -14.23 1.72 0.77
CA ASP A 114 -15.50 1.93 0.09
C ASP A 114 -15.54 3.29 -0.63
N LYS A 115 -15.00 4.35 0.01
CA LYS A 115 -14.87 5.69 -0.60
C LYS A 115 -13.97 5.64 -1.83
N ALA A 116 -12.82 4.98 -1.74
CA ALA A 116 -11.90 4.85 -2.87
C ALA A 116 -12.55 4.10 -4.04
N VAL A 117 -13.22 2.98 -3.77
CA VAL A 117 -13.92 2.19 -4.79
C VAL A 117 -15.02 3.01 -5.48
N LYS A 118 -15.79 3.80 -4.71
CA LYS A 118 -16.82 4.68 -5.27
C LYS A 118 -16.22 5.70 -6.25
N ILE A 119 -15.13 6.37 -5.87
CA ILE A 119 -14.45 7.36 -6.70
C ILE A 119 -13.89 6.72 -7.98
N ILE A 120 -13.32 5.51 -7.88
CA ILE A 120 -12.81 4.77 -9.04
C ILE A 120 -13.96 4.41 -9.99
N LYS A 121 -15.10 3.97 -9.46
CA LYS A 121 -16.27 3.62 -10.25
C LYS A 121 -16.83 4.80 -11.07
N GLU A 122 -16.65 6.04 -10.62
CA GLU A 122 -17.08 7.24 -11.35
C GLU A 122 -16.26 7.50 -12.61
N VAL A 123 -15.07 6.91 -12.69
CA VAL A 123 -14.15 7.05 -13.84
C VAL A 123 -14.31 5.89 -14.83
N LEU A 124 -14.72 4.69 -14.38
CA LEU A 124 -14.85 3.49 -15.22
C LEU A 124 -16.09 3.53 -16.07
#